data_6bc715431e91a02b1defec46c3e0e88a
#
_entry.id   6bc715431e91a02b1defec46c3e0e88a
#
_cell.length_a   1.000
_cell.length_b   1.000
_cell.length_c   1.000
_cell.angle_alpha   90.00
_cell.angle_beta   90.00
_cell.angle_gamma   90.00
#
_symmetry.space_group_name_H-M   'P 1'
#
loop_
_entity.id
_entity.type
_entity.pdbx_description
1 polymer ?
#
loop_
_entity_poly.entity_id
_entity_poly.type
_entity_poly.pdbx_seq_one_letter_code
_entity_poly.pdbx_strand_id
1 'polypeptide(L)'
;NNYVEVDNPLDYHTFIWGDRKRTSECFSAIISDQFAATMLLLDWPKTDQSEQKDWDSTLLALSDALSGTGEKAIVLASMADCMPKRIIEKCLSFGIAPMVGLDVCLKALNHSYKIGLAFSRNTNPELKILSINSESKTKTQLTEYEGKLLLNKYGVAIPKGFLVNNFNEAAKASEDIGFPVTLKVSGAELAHKSE
;
A
#
# COMPACT_ATOMS: atom_id res chain seq x y z
N ASN A 1 12.24 15.09 35.09
CA ASN A 1 12.80 16.24 34.40
C ASN A 1 11.77 17.39 34.50
N ASN A 2 12.08 18.44 35.21
CA ASN A 2 11.11 19.54 35.47
C ASN A 2 10.84 20.42 34.21
N TYR A 3 11.37 20.07 33.07
CA TYR A 3 11.33 20.88 31.84
C TYR A 3 10.52 20.27 30.70
N VAL A 4 10.06 19.06 30.85
CA VAL A 4 9.29 18.36 29.79
C VAL A 4 8.09 17.67 30.44
N GLU A 5 6.92 17.99 29.97
CA GLU A 5 5.69 17.27 30.28
C GLU A 5 5.67 15.96 29.50
N VAL A 6 5.43 14.84 30.19
CA VAL A 6 5.33 13.54 29.55
C VAL A 6 3.89 13.34 29.11
N ASP A 7 3.64 13.50 27.82
CA ASP A 7 2.32 13.37 27.21
C ASP A 7 2.40 12.63 25.88
N ASN A 8 1.29 12.38 25.24
CA ASN A 8 1.20 11.84 23.89
C ASN A 8 0.46 12.85 22.97
N PRO A 9 1.14 13.47 22.02
CA PRO A 9 2.50 13.17 21.55
C PRO A 9 3.59 13.61 22.53
N LEU A 10 4.64 12.78 22.65
CA LEU A 10 5.81 13.10 23.45
C LEU A 10 6.76 14.01 22.68
N ASP A 11 7.07 15.17 23.21
CA ASP A 11 8.21 15.97 22.81
C ASP A 11 9.47 15.47 23.54
N TYR A 12 10.29 14.62 22.86
CA TYR A 12 11.51 14.05 23.44
C TYR A 12 12.69 15.02 23.51
N HIS A 13 12.51 16.17 22.94
CA HIS A 13 13.20 17.43 23.07
C HIS A 13 14.73 17.52 22.86
N THR A 14 15.14 18.75 22.56
CA THR A 14 16.49 19.23 22.27
C THR A 14 17.57 18.87 23.29
N PHE A 15 17.24 18.55 24.55
CA PHE A 15 18.23 18.17 25.58
C PHE A 15 18.94 16.82 25.33
N ILE A 16 18.34 15.95 24.55
CA ILE A 16 18.93 14.65 24.15
C ILE A 16 19.20 14.58 22.66
N TRP A 17 18.98 15.68 21.95
CA TRP A 17 19.19 15.77 20.52
C TRP A 17 20.66 15.47 20.17
N GLY A 18 20.88 14.55 19.20
CA GLY A 18 22.21 14.10 18.83
C GLY A 18 22.80 13.02 19.76
N ASP A 19 22.29 12.79 20.96
CA ASP A 19 22.69 11.69 21.86
C ASP A 19 21.88 10.43 21.53
N ARG A 20 22.42 9.61 20.64
CA ARG A 20 21.77 8.37 20.18
C ARG A 20 21.37 7.43 21.33
N LYS A 21 22.22 7.32 22.35
CA LYS A 21 21.96 6.41 23.47
C LYS A 21 20.77 6.87 24.30
N ARG A 22 20.78 8.12 24.76
CA ARG A 22 19.67 8.68 25.56
C ARG A 22 18.37 8.72 24.77
N THR A 23 18.44 9.05 23.48
CA THR A 23 17.26 9.04 22.59
C THR A 23 16.71 7.63 22.43
N SER A 24 17.57 6.62 22.27
CA SER A 24 17.16 5.21 22.20
C SER A 24 16.52 4.73 23.50
N GLU A 25 17.07 5.09 24.67
CA GLU A 25 16.49 4.78 25.98
C GLU A 25 15.08 5.40 26.12
N CYS A 26 14.92 6.65 25.70
CA CYS A 26 13.63 7.35 25.69
C CYS A 26 12.62 6.64 24.77
N PHE A 27 13.01 6.29 23.56
CA PHE A 27 12.14 5.60 22.60
C PHE A 27 11.77 4.19 23.08
N SER A 28 12.72 3.47 23.70
CA SER A 28 12.46 2.14 24.28
C SER A 28 11.39 2.20 25.37
N ALA A 29 11.37 3.24 26.19
CA ALA A 29 10.35 3.42 27.22
C ALA A 29 8.95 3.60 26.60
N ILE A 30 8.84 4.36 25.49
CA ILE A 30 7.56 4.57 24.79
C ILE A 30 7.11 3.28 24.09
N ILE A 31 8.02 2.62 23.38
CA ILE A 31 7.72 1.41 22.59
C ILE A 31 7.23 0.27 23.48
N SER A 32 7.71 0.19 24.72
CA SER A 32 7.30 -0.85 25.68
C SER A 32 5.87 -0.70 26.20
N ASP A 33 5.18 0.39 25.92
CA ASP A 33 3.90 0.74 26.52
C ASP A 33 2.67 0.19 25.74
N GLN A 34 2.86 -0.83 24.90
CA GLN A 34 1.80 -1.58 24.20
C GLN A 34 0.93 -0.75 23.25
N PHE A 35 1.50 0.21 22.59
CA PHE A 35 0.81 0.92 21.51
C PHE A 35 0.71 0.03 20.24
N ALA A 36 -0.36 0.22 19.48
CA ALA A 36 -0.52 -0.48 18.19
C ALA A 36 0.57 -0.14 17.17
N ALA A 37 1.14 1.05 17.25
CA ALA A 37 2.31 1.51 16.51
C ALA A 37 2.91 2.75 17.17
N THR A 38 4.22 2.91 17.07
CA THR A 38 4.93 4.14 17.47
C THR A 38 5.22 4.98 16.24
N MET A 39 4.96 6.28 16.31
CA MET A 39 5.21 7.22 15.22
C MET A 39 6.24 8.25 15.63
N LEU A 40 7.35 8.33 14.92
CA LEU A 40 8.33 9.39 15.02
C LEU A 40 8.08 10.43 13.94
N LEU A 41 7.66 11.65 14.34
CA LEU A 41 7.60 12.80 13.44
C LEU A 41 8.99 13.42 13.35
N LEU A 42 9.59 13.42 12.16
CA LEU A 42 10.95 13.92 11.97
C LEU A 42 11.13 14.46 10.54
N ASP A 43 11.42 15.73 10.45
CA ASP A 43 11.63 16.44 9.19
C ASP A 43 13.13 16.68 8.95
N TRP A 44 13.70 16.05 7.91
CA TRP A 44 15.09 16.30 7.51
C TRP A 44 15.21 17.64 6.80
N PRO A 45 16.17 18.49 7.20
CA PRO A 45 16.40 19.76 6.51
C PRO A 45 16.95 19.53 5.10
N LYS A 46 16.68 20.49 4.20
CA LYS A 46 17.25 20.53 2.85
C LYS A 46 18.68 21.11 2.88
N THR A 47 19.56 20.45 3.58
CA THR A 47 20.97 20.83 3.72
C THR A 47 21.88 19.70 3.31
N ASP A 48 23.17 19.92 3.33
CA ASP A 48 24.15 18.88 3.08
C ASP A 48 24.01 17.72 4.08
N GLN A 49 24.27 16.52 3.64
CA GLN A 49 24.13 15.32 4.47
C GLN A 49 24.96 15.37 5.76
N SER A 50 26.11 16.10 5.74
CA SER A 50 26.94 16.29 6.93
C SER A 50 26.23 17.07 8.04
N GLU A 51 25.30 17.95 7.70
CA GLU A 51 24.52 18.75 8.63
C GLU A 51 23.31 17.99 9.18
N GLN A 52 22.95 16.85 8.57
CA GLN A 52 21.82 16.01 8.95
C GLN A 52 22.16 14.91 9.97
N LYS A 53 23.36 14.96 10.59
CA LYS A 53 23.87 13.91 11.48
C LYS A 53 22.96 13.62 12.66
N ASP A 54 22.36 14.65 13.25
CA ASP A 54 21.52 14.49 14.43
C ASP A 54 20.17 13.85 14.07
N TRP A 55 19.62 14.18 12.92
CA TRP A 55 18.43 13.53 12.35
C TRP A 55 18.71 12.06 12.05
N ASP A 56 19.84 11.77 11.43
CA ASP A 56 20.25 10.39 11.16
C ASP A 56 20.50 9.60 12.46
N SER A 57 21.10 10.25 13.47
CA SER A 57 21.28 9.70 14.82
C SER A 57 19.96 9.35 15.49
N THR A 58 18.95 10.22 15.34
CA THR A 58 17.61 9.98 15.88
C THR A 58 16.91 8.80 15.21
N LEU A 59 17.03 8.63 13.89
CA LEU A 59 16.53 7.45 13.19
C LEU A 59 17.25 6.17 13.66
N LEU A 60 18.56 6.24 13.86
CA LEU A 60 19.33 5.10 14.38
C LEU A 60 18.90 4.75 15.82
N ALA A 61 18.62 5.76 16.65
CA ALA A 61 18.13 5.55 18.00
C ALA A 61 16.76 4.84 18.01
N LEU A 62 15.88 5.18 17.06
CA LEU A 62 14.60 4.47 16.90
C LEU A 62 14.83 3.01 16.48
N SER A 63 15.73 2.78 15.53
CA SER A 63 16.08 1.41 15.11
C SER A 63 16.66 0.58 16.25
N ASP A 64 17.52 1.17 17.09
CA ASP A 64 18.07 0.50 18.28
C ASP A 64 16.97 0.14 19.27
N ALA A 65 16.04 1.07 19.54
CA ALA A 65 14.91 0.87 20.45
C ALA A 65 13.94 -0.22 19.99
N LEU A 66 13.77 -0.41 18.67
CA LEU A 66 12.93 -1.45 18.10
C LEU A 66 13.60 -2.82 18.06
N SER A 67 14.92 -2.87 18.21
CA SER A 67 15.69 -4.11 18.05
C SER A 67 15.22 -5.20 19.02
N GLY A 68 14.79 -6.33 18.49
CA GLY A 68 14.35 -7.48 19.28
C GLY A 68 12.95 -7.37 19.90
N THR A 69 12.24 -6.24 19.72
CA THR A 69 10.90 -6.05 20.32
C THR A 69 9.76 -6.66 19.50
N GLY A 70 9.92 -6.77 18.19
CA GLY A 70 8.83 -7.14 17.28
C GLY A 70 7.81 -6.04 17.02
N GLU A 71 7.94 -4.89 17.69
CA GLU A 71 7.04 -3.74 17.58
C GLU A 71 7.17 -3.04 16.23
N LYS A 72 6.14 -2.28 15.87
CA LYS A 72 6.06 -1.56 14.59
C LYS A 72 6.21 -0.07 14.81
N ALA A 73 7.01 0.56 13.94
CA ALA A 73 7.18 1.99 13.95
C ALA A 73 7.03 2.62 12.57
N ILE A 74 6.69 3.89 12.61
CA ILE A 74 6.55 4.75 11.45
C ILE A 74 7.48 5.93 11.64
N VAL A 75 8.21 6.32 10.59
CA VAL A 75 8.87 7.62 10.50
C VAL A 75 8.04 8.48 9.56
N LEU A 76 7.52 9.56 10.08
CA LEU A 76 6.65 10.48 9.37
C LEU A 76 7.38 11.80 9.13
N ALA A 77 7.48 12.24 7.87
CA ALA A 77 7.82 13.61 7.55
C ALA A 77 6.57 14.42 7.23
N SER A 78 6.54 15.68 7.61
CA SER A 78 5.41 16.58 7.37
C SER A 78 5.21 16.85 5.87
N MET A 79 6.32 16.94 5.10
CA MET A 79 6.33 17.22 3.68
C MET A 79 7.27 16.28 2.92
N ALA A 80 7.02 16.08 1.63
CA ALA A 80 7.82 15.20 0.77
C ALA A 80 9.29 15.58 0.71
N ASP A 81 9.57 16.87 0.73
CA ASP A 81 10.91 17.42 0.67
C ASP A 81 11.73 17.18 1.95
N CYS A 82 11.06 16.85 3.05
CA CYS A 82 11.66 16.55 4.34
C CYS A 82 11.95 15.06 4.55
N MET A 83 11.74 14.21 3.52
CA MET A 83 12.05 12.79 3.54
C MET A 83 12.96 12.42 2.37
N PRO A 84 14.28 12.59 2.48
CA PRO A 84 15.22 12.21 1.41
C PRO A 84 15.12 10.73 1.05
N LYS A 85 15.31 10.40 -0.23
CA LYS A 85 15.25 9.02 -0.73
C LYS A 85 16.13 8.05 0.08
N ARG A 86 17.35 8.46 0.45
CA ARG A 86 18.26 7.67 1.30
C ARG A 86 17.64 7.30 2.65
N ILE A 87 16.78 8.17 3.21
CA ILE A 87 16.09 7.92 4.48
C ILE A 87 14.96 6.93 4.31
N ILE A 88 14.21 7.03 3.20
CA ILE A 88 13.19 6.02 2.85
C ILE A 88 13.82 4.63 2.78
N GLU A 89 14.92 4.50 2.04
CA GLU A 89 15.65 3.23 1.88
C GLU A 89 16.17 2.71 3.24
N LYS A 90 16.67 3.60 4.08
CA LYS A 90 17.18 3.27 5.41
C LYS A 90 16.05 2.83 6.35
N CYS A 91 14.92 3.52 6.38
CA CYS A 91 13.74 3.11 7.15
C CYS A 91 13.29 1.70 6.74
N LEU A 92 13.15 1.45 5.44
CA LEU A 92 12.75 0.13 4.93
C LEU A 92 13.74 -0.97 5.33
N SER A 93 15.04 -0.69 5.32
CA SER A 93 16.07 -1.66 5.74
C SER A 93 15.99 -2.01 7.24
N PHE A 94 15.43 -1.12 8.05
CA PHE A 94 15.17 -1.34 9.47
C PHE A 94 13.78 -1.94 9.76
N GLY A 95 12.96 -2.18 8.74
CA GLY A 95 11.57 -2.61 8.91
C GLY A 95 10.64 -1.49 9.44
N ILE A 96 11.05 -0.24 9.33
CA ILE A 96 10.29 0.95 9.72
C ILE A 96 9.53 1.48 8.50
N ALA A 97 8.26 1.85 8.66
CA ALA A 97 7.45 2.40 7.58
C ALA A 97 7.72 3.90 7.38
N PRO A 98 8.33 4.35 6.26
CA PRO A 98 8.46 5.76 5.95
C PRO A 98 7.14 6.31 5.40
N MET A 99 6.66 7.41 5.96
CA MET A 99 5.41 8.06 5.54
C MET A 99 5.62 9.56 5.36
N VAL A 100 4.84 10.16 4.48
CA VAL A 100 4.86 11.60 4.24
C VAL A 100 3.44 12.16 4.32
N GLY A 101 3.30 13.24 5.07
CA GLY A 101 2.02 13.90 5.30
C GLY A 101 1.17 13.22 6.38
N LEU A 102 0.85 13.98 7.43
CA LEU A 102 0.14 13.47 8.60
C LEU A 102 -1.24 12.89 8.26
N ASP A 103 -2.01 13.59 7.43
CA ASP A 103 -3.35 13.15 7.03
C ASP A 103 -3.32 11.80 6.28
N VAL A 104 -2.38 11.65 5.34
CA VAL A 104 -2.19 10.39 4.58
C VAL A 104 -1.77 9.26 5.52
N CYS A 105 -0.84 9.53 6.43
CA CYS A 105 -0.37 8.55 7.40
C CYS A 105 -1.50 8.06 8.32
N LEU A 106 -2.28 8.97 8.90
CA LEU A 106 -3.40 8.61 9.77
C LEU A 106 -4.50 7.83 9.03
N LYS A 107 -4.79 8.18 7.77
CA LYS A 107 -5.71 7.42 6.92
C LYS A 107 -5.17 6.01 6.65
N ALA A 108 -3.87 5.87 6.34
CA ALA A 108 -3.25 4.58 6.10
C ALA A 108 -3.30 3.67 7.35
N LEU A 109 -3.01 4.23 8.53
CA LEU A 109 -3.14 3.51 9.81
C LEU A 109 -4.58 3.03 10.07
N ASN A 110 -5.57 3.92 9.88
CA ASN A 110 -6.97 3.55 10.04
C ASN A 110 -7.41 2.43 9.06
N HIS A 111 -6.94 2.49 7.82
CA HIS A 111 -7.22 1.43 6.85
C HIS A 111 -6.53 0.12 7.21
N SER A 112 -5.28 0.15 7.65
CA SER A 112 -4.54 -1.03 8.12
C SER A 112 -5.24 -1.68 9.32
N TYR A 113 -5.72 -0.88 10.27
CA TYR A 113 -6.52 -1.36 11.39
C TYR A 113 -7.81 -2.06 10.94
N LYS A 114 -8.56 -1.44 10.02
CA LYS A 114 -9.79 -2.04 9.47
C LYS A 114 -9.53 -3.36 8.74
N ILE A 115 -8.44 -3.43 7.98
CA ILE A 115 -8.00 -4.65 7.31
C ILE A 115 -7.64 -5.73 8.35
N GLY A 116 -6.87 -5.37 9.38
CA GLY A 116 -6.54 -6.28 10.49
C GLY A 116 -7.78 -6.83 11.18
N LEU A 117 -8.77 -5.98 11.47
CA LEU A 117 -10.05 -6.41 12.02
C LEU A 117 -10.81 -7.34 11.07
N ALA A 118 -10.75 -7.12 9.75
CA ALA A 118 -11.39 -8.00 8.78
C ALA A 118 -10.76 -9.39 8.76
N PHE A 119 -9.43 -9.46 8.86
CA PHE A 119 -8.71 -10.74 8.95
C PHE A 119 -8.92 -11.47 10.29
N SER A 120 -9.08 -10.73 11.39
CA SER A 120 -9.35 -11.33 12.72
C SER A 120 -10.77 -11.84 12.88
N ARG A 121 -11.70 -11.37 12.05
CA ARG A 121 -13.06 -11.92 12.00
C ARG A 121 -12.99 -13.30 11.36
N ASN A 122 -13.14 -14.34 12.17
CA ASN A 122 -13.23 -15.75 11.74
C ASN A 122 -14.53 -16.08 10.96
N THR A 123 -15.09 -15.09 10.28
CA THR A 123 -16.17 -15.25 9.34
C THR A 123 -15.52 -15.47 7.96
N ASN A 124 -15.07 -16.70 7.71
CA ASN A 124 -15.11 -17.19 6.35
C ASN A 124 -16.61 -17.21 5.99
N PRO A 125 -17.15 -16.27 5.21
CA PRO A 125 -18.41 -16.57 4.57
C PRO A 125 -18.12 -17.86 3.81
N GLU A 126 -18.83 -18.94 4.15
CA GLU A 126 -18.87 -20.10 3.27
C GLU A 126 -19.33 -19.57 1.92
N LEU A 127 -18.38 -19.17 1.09
CA LEU A 127 -18.64 -19.06 -0.33
C LEU A 127 -19.11 -20.46 -0.70
N LYS A 128 -20.42 -20.65 -0.76
CA LYS A 128 -21.01 -21.80 -1.43
C LYS A 128 -20.62 -21.68 -2.90
N ILE A 129 -19.36 -21.99 -3.16
CA ILE A 129 -18.93 -22.28 -4.51
C ILE A 129 -19.75 -23.49 -4.86
N LEU A 130 -20.77 -23.30 -5.68
CA LEU A 130 -21.45 -24.40 -6.33
C LEU A 130 -20.31 -25.25 -6.91
N SER A 131 -20.10 -26.43 -6.34
CA SER A 131 -19.09 -27.36 -6.84
C SER A 131 -19.49 -27.68 -8.27
N ILE A 132 -18.87 -26.98 -9.21
CA ILE A 132 -18.96 -27.38 -10.59
C ILE A 132 -18.16 -28.70 -10.64
N ASN A 133 -18.87 -29.81 -10.66
CA ASN A 133 -18.29 -31.11 -11.00
C ASN A 133 -17.78 -31.02 -12.45
N SER A 134 -16.63 -30.40 -12.62
CA SER A 134 -15.97 -30.36 -13.90
C SER A 134 -15.10 -31.60 -13.99
N GLU A 135 -15.63 -32.66 -14.57
CA GLU A 135 -14.85 -33.80 -15.04
C GLU A 135 -13.94 -33.44 -16.21
N SER A 136 -14.03 -32.20 -16.72
CA SER A 136 -13.20 -31.74 -17.81
C SER A 136 -11.78 -31.42 -17.32
N LYS A 137 -10.85 -32.29 -17.64
CA LYS A 137 -9.41 -32.13 -17.38
C LYS A 137 -8.72 -31.13 -18.30
N THR A 138 -9.39 -30.59 -19.30
CA THR A 138 -8.83 -29.63 -20.25
C THR A 138 -9.29 -28.21 -19.91
N LYS A 139 -8.32 -27.38 -19.55
CA LYS A 139 -8.55 -25.95 -19.38
C LYS A 139 -8.49 -25.28 -20.76
N THR A 140 -9.59 -24.71 -21.23
CA THR A 140 -9.64 -23.92 -22.46
C THR A 140 -9.63 -22.44 -22.10
N GLN A 141 -8.72 -21.70 -22.70
CA GLN A 141 -8.67 -20.25 -22.56
C GLN A 141 -9.72 -19.64 -23.47
N LEU A 142 -10.63 -18.86 -22.89
CA LEU A 142 -11.64 -18.11 -23.63
C LEU A 142 -11.06 -16.77 -24.11
N THR A 143 -11.48 -16.36 -25.29
CA THR A 143 -11.27 -14.96 -25.72
C THR A 143 -12.08 -13.99 -24.87
N GLU A 144 -11.74 -12.68 -24.87
CA GLU A 144 -12.52 -11.66 -24.18
C GLU A 144 -14.00 -11.68 -24.62
N TYR A 145 -14.25 -11.90 -25.90
CA TYR A 145 -15.60 -11.95 -26.44
C TYR A 145 -16.39 -13.14 -25.92
N GLU A 146 -15.81 -14.34 -25.98
CA GLU A 146 -16.43 -15.57 -25.46
C GLU A 146 -16.67 -15.50 -23.96
N GLY A 147 -15.71 -14.97 -23.20
CA GLY A 147 -15.85 -14.76 -21.76
C GLY A 147 -16.99 -13.80 -21.41
N LYS A 148 -17.16 -12.72 -22.17
CA LYS A 148 -18.29 -11.82 -22.01
C LYS A 148 -19.63 -12.51 -22.30
N LEU A 149 -19.72 -13.28 -23.39
CA LEU A 149 -20.94 -14.03 -23.69
C LEU A 149 -21.28 -15.05 -22.59
N LEU A 150 -20.27 -15.69 -22.02
CA LEU A 150 -20.47 -16.59 -20.91
C LEU A 150 -21.00 -15.86 -19.67
N LEU A 151 -20.41 -14.75 -19.29
CA LEU A 151 -20.86 -13.91 -18.17
C LEU A 151 -22.29 -13.44 -18.36
N ASN A 152 -22.66 -13.06 -19.60
CA ASN A 152 -24.04 -12.64 -19.91
C ASN A 152 -25.09 -13.73 -19.64
N LYS A 153 -24.75 -15.00 -19.88
CA LYS A 153 -25.61 -16.14 -19.57
C LYS A 153 -25.93 -16.25 -18.07
N TYR A 154 -25.04 -15.71 -17.21
CA TYR A 154 -25.24 -15.68 -15.75
C TYR A 154 -25.82 -14.33 -15.27
N GLY A 155 -26.37 -13.52 -16.16
CA GLY A 155 -27.03 -12.26 -15.84
C GLY A 155 -26.10 -11.07 -15.62
N VAL A 156 -24.81 -11.21 -15.93
CA VAL A 156 -23.86 -10.08 -15.86
C VAL A 156 -24.09 -9.19 -17.09
N ALA A 157 -24.37 -7.91 -16.88
CA ALA A 157 -24.48 -6.95 -17.97
C ALA A 157 -23.14 -6.77 -18.69
N ILE A 158 -23.16 -6.91 -20.01
CA ILE A 158 -21.98 -6.73 -20.87
C ILE A 158 -22.23 -5.61 -21.87
N PRO A 159 -21.18 -4.89 -22.30
CA PRO A 159 -21.29 -3.97 -23.41
C PRO A 159 -21.67 -4.68 -24.71
N LYS A 160 -22.52 -4.03 -25.54
CA LYS A 160 -22.81 -4.50 -26.89
C LYS A 160 -21.52 -4.55 -27.71
N GLY A 161 -21.30 -5.63 -28.42
CA GLY A 161 -20.10 -5.82 -29.24
C GLY A 161 -20.28 -6.94 -30.27
N PHE A 162 -19.46 -6.90 -31.29
CA PHE A 162 -19.44 -7.87 -32.37
C PHE A 162 -18.01 -8.35 -32.65
N LEU A 163 -17.87 -9.61 -33.01
CA LEU A 163 -16.63 -10.14 -33.56
C LEU A 163 -16.67 -9.95 -35.07
N VAL A 164 -15.66 -9.31 -35.64
CA VAL A 164 -15.59 -8.95 -37.07
C VAL A 164 -14.23 -9.35 -37.63
N ASN A 165 -14.17 -9.68 -38.93
CA ASN A 165 -12.98 -10.20 -39.55
C ASN A 165 -12.31 -9.24 -40.55
N ASN A 166 -12.98 -8.14 -40.88
CA ASN A 166 -12.48 -7.16 -41.85
C ASN A 166 -13.01 -5.76 -41.56
N PHE A 167 -12.46 -4.79 -42.28
CA PHE A 167 -12.78 -3.39 -42.09
C PHE A 167 -14.25 -3.07 -42.40
N ASN A 168 -14.84 -3.65 -43.44
CA ASN A 168 -16.21 -3.39 -43.82
C ASN A 168 -17.21 -3.89 -42.78
N GLU A 169 -16.96 -5.06 -42.22
CA GLU A 169 -17.75 -5.59 -41.10
C GLU A 169 -17.61 -4.71 -39.85
N ALA A 170 -16.39 -4.22 -39.59
CA ALA A 170 -16.13 -3.35 -38.45
C ALA A 170 -16.87 -2.02 -38.58
N ALA A 171 -16.88 -1.41 -39.77
CA ALA A 171 -17.61 -0.18 -40.03
C ALA A 171 -19.12 -0.36 -39.81
N LYS A 172 -19.71 -1.42 -40.36
CA LYS A 172 -21.14 -1.74 -40.19
C LYS A 172 -21.47 -2.03 -38.71
N ALA A 173 -20.66 -2.81 -38.03
CA ALA A 173 -20.87 -3.09 -36.61
C ALA A 173 -20.79 -1.81 -35.75
N SER A 174 -19.93 -0.87 -36.13
CA SER A 174 -19.78 0.41 -35.42
C SER A 174 -21.02 1.28 -35.58
N GLU A 175 -21.63 1.29 -36.75
CA GLU A 175 -22.91 1.97 -37.00
C GLU A 175 -24.05 1.34 -36.18
N ASP A 176 -24.11 0.00 -36.10
CA ASP A 176 -25.11 -0.74 -35.34
C ASP A 176 -24.96 -0.56 -33.79
N ILE A 177 -23.75 -0.31 -33.31
CA ILE A 177 -23.49 -0.01 -31.90
C ILE A 177 -23.80 1.42 -31.55
N GLY A 178 -23.42 2.35 -32.44
CA GLY A 178 -23.41 3.81 -32.22
C GLY A 178 -22.05 4.29 -31.68
N PHE A 179 -21.58 5.43 -32.19
CA PHE A 179 -20.31 6.03 -31.77
C PHE A 179 -20.42 6.73 -30.42
N PRO A 180 -19.30 6.77 -29.63
CA PRO A 180 -17.99 6.24 -29.93
C PRO A 180 -17.87 4.71 -29.70
N VAL A 181 -17.04 4.02 -30.51
CA VAL A 181 -16.77 2.58 -30.38
C VAL A 181 -15.28 2.31 -30.10
N THR A 182 -14.99 1.19 -29.48
CA THR A 182 -13.62 0.70 -29.30
C THR A 182 -13.39 -0.52 -30.17
N LEU A 183 -12.38 -0.48 -31.03
CA LEU A 183 -11.91 -1.61 -31.81
C LEU A 183 -10.74 -2.27 -31.08
N LYS A 184 -10.80 -3.60 -30.96
CA LYS A 184 -9.76 -4.40 -30.28
C LYS A 184 -9.42 -5.63 -31.10
N VAL A 185 -8.16 -6.06 -31.04
CA VAL A 185 -7.77 -7.36 -31.57
C VAL A 185 -8.27 -8.46 -30.63
N SER A 186 -8.82 -9.53 -31.19
CA SER A 186 -9.29 -10.71 -30.45
C SER A 186 -8.62 -11.97 -30.96
N GLY A 187 -8.04 -12.75 -30.07
CA GLY A 187 -7.42 -14.04 -30.36
C GLY A 187 -7.11 -14.78 -29.06
N ALA A 188 -7.20 -16.12 -29.09
CA ALA A 188 -6.90 -16.95 -27.91
C ALA A 188 -5.42 -16.85 -27.49
N GLU A 189 -4.53 -16.52 -28.42
CA GLU A 189 -3.09 -16.37 -28.19
C GLU A 189 -2.72 -14.98 -27.58
N LEU A 190 -3.66 -14.03 -27.55
CA LEU A 190 -3.46 -12.67 -27.06
C LEU A 190 -3.90 -12.55 -25.60
N ALA A 191 -3.34 -13.35 -24.71
CA ALA A 191 -3.68 -13.33 -23.29
C ALA A 191 -3.25 -12.03 -22.58
N HIS A 192 -2.23 -11.36 -23.09
CA HIS A 192 -1.72 -10.08 -22.55
C HIS A 192 -1.62 -9.04 -23.68
N LYS A 193 -2.43 -7.99 -23.58
CA LYS A 193 -2.53 -6.89 -24.58
C LYS A 193 -1.56 -5.72 -24.29
N SER A 194 -0.49 -5.95 -23.59
CA SER A 194 0.44 -4.89 -23.11
C SER A 194 1.78 -4.87 -23.86
N GLU A 195 1.86 -5.46 -25.07
CA GLU A 195 3.03 -5.30 -25.96
C GLU A 195 2.60 -4.72 -27.31
#